data_c0a57d42e463606b782b8a0426f9ef7f
#
_entry.id   c0a57d42e463606b782b8a0426f9ef7f
#
_cell.length_a   1.000
_cell.length_b   1.000
_cell.length_c   1.000
_cell.angle_alpha   90.00
_cell.angle_beta   90.00
_cell.angle_gamma   90.00
#
_symmetry.space_group_name_H-M   'P 1'
#
loop_
_entity.id
_entity.type
_entity.pdbx_description
1 polymer ?
#
loop_
_entity_poly.entity_id
_entity_poly.type
_entity_poly.pdbx_seq_one_letter_code
_entity_poly.pdbx_strand_id
1 'polypeptide(L)'
;MNKKFLNLLILLISFLFFYSSCAKKSSTTSDNQTTSSDEAPNQVVFTKSIMDPDATQSKDYEEWASEVIQTSDGGYVVVGRSISWAWPTPNNVDDILIVKLDGSGNIIWNNKIHLRNYDRATSVVEDNEGNYVLTGFTSNDDSDKSDVFFAKVNIQGNVLLKTAIKITNNYDGGYSISKTADGGYIIGGEAGHSHNEDFMMLKVDQNGVKQWSKRFSDQEDNSAFDALEANDGNFYLVGSKRIIYKYEDIRIIKTNSNGKKIWDKNYGGNYDDIGEGIIETENNTFVVAASTFSYGKAGDAMLMKINSDGDVIWQKNYGGDKKDQLRDLDGNTVSGRHLSKTPDGGFLVSGYTNSFSEFTDMWVFKTNKSGLLLWNYNYQNEKEDYAFSAKQAVDGSVIIAGATTPSSYGTENILIVKIK
;
A
#
# COMPACT_ATOMS: atom_id res chain seq x y z
N MET A 1 -28.66 5.11 62.88
CA MET A 1 -28.38 4.63 61.53
C MET A 1 -27.16 5.34 61.03
N ASN A 2 -26.09 4.59 60.72
CA ASN A 2 -24.73 5.13 60.56
C ASN A 2 -24.54 5.77 59.16
N LYS A 3 -24.08 7.01 59.10
CA LYS A 3 -23.89 7.79 57.86
C LYS A 3 -23.05 7.05 56.77
N LYS A 4 -22.29 6.06 57.14
CA LYS A 4 -21.53 5.20 56.19
C LYS A 4 -22.43 4.20 55.44
N PHE A 5 -23.60 3.85 55.95
CA PHE A 5 -24.51 2.95 55.24
C PHE A 5 -25.37 3.65 54.20
N LEU A 6 -25.62 4.94 54.38
CA LEU A 6 -26.41 5.75 53.43
C LEU A 6 -25.60 6.08 52.16
N ASN A 7 -24.28 6.28 52.30
CA ASN A 7 -23.43 6.58 51.14
C ASN A 7 -23.14 5.32 50.27
N LEU A 8 -23.20 4.12 50.87
CA LEU A 8 -23.04 2.88 50.09
C LEU A 8 -24.32 2.52 49.33
N LEU A 9 -25.48 2.90 49.83
CA LEU A 9 -26.76 2.68 49.15
C LEU A 9 -26.95 3.65 47.95
N ILE A 10 -26.42 4.88 48.04
CA ILE A 10 -26.45 5.84 46.95
C ILE A 10 -25.48 5.45 45.82
N LEU A 11 -24.35 4.87 46.13
CA LEU A 11 -23.41 4.36 45.10
C LEU A 11 -23.93 3.12 44.36
N LEU A 12 -24.71 2.24 45.04
CA LEU A 12 -25.32 1.08 44.39
C LEU A 12 -26.51 1.42 43.50
N ILE A 13 -27.22 2.52 43.78
CA ILE A 13 -28.35 3.01 42.98
C ILE A 13 -27.84 3.75 41.73
N SER A 14 -26.67 4.39 41.79
CA SER A 14 -26.06 5.04 40.60
C SER A 14 -25.46 4.07 39.60
N PHE A 15 -25.11 2.81 40.01
CA PHE A 15 -24.62 1.77 39.11
C PHE A 15 -25.73 0.99 38.39
N LEU A 16 -26.98 1.06 38.87
CA LEU A 16 -28.13 0.38 38.26
C LEU A 16 -28.87 1.21 37.21
N PHE A 17 -28.55 2.51 37.04
CA PHE A 17 -29.18 3.37 36.08
C PHE A 17 -28.41 3.52 34.76
N PHE A 18 -27.22 2.90 34.60
CA PHE A 18 -26.44 2.95 33.37
C PHE A 18 -26.61 1.73 32.46
N TYR A 19 -27.47 0.75 32.82
CA TYR A 19 -27.70 -0.46 32.01
C TYR A 19 -29.11 -0.56 31.40
N SER A 20 -29.89 0.51 31.39
CA SER A 20 -31.26 0.47 30.87
C SER A 20 -31.60 1.69 30.00
N SER A 21 -30.77 1.96 28.96
CA SER A 21 -31.21 2.89 27.90
C SER A 21 -30.66 2.43 26.54
N CYS A 22 -31.11 1.25 26.17
CA CYS A 22 -31.00 0.83 24.77
C CYS A 22 -32.30 0.10 24.41
N ALA A 23 -33.32 0.85 24.09
CA ALA A 23 -34.47 0.54 23.23
C ALA A 23 -35.59 1.58 23.41
N LYS A 24 -35.58 2.63 22.64
CA LYS A 24 -36.81 3.32 22.19
C LYS A 24 -36.66 3.64 20.71
N LYS A 25 -37.33 2.81 19.89
CA LYS A 25 -37.68 3.16 18.51
C LYS A 25 -38.55 4.43 18.58
N SER A 26 -38.08 5.52 17.98
CA SER A 26 -38.96 6.56 17.48
C SER A 26 -38.94 6.53 15.95
N SER A 27 -40.07 6.17 15.40
CA SER A 27 -40.37 6.27 13.97
C SER A 27 -40.45 7.75 13.58
N THR A 28 -39.53 8.21 12.74
CA THR A 28 -39.75 9.34 11.83
C THR A 28 -39.11 8.99 10.48
N THR A 29 -39.90 9.14 9.50
CA THR A 29 -39.85 8.92 8.08
C THR A 29 -38.63 9.54 7.38
N SER A 30 -38.19 8.78 6.35
CA SER A 30 -37.58 9.19 5.09
C SER A 30 -36.09 9.50 5.04
N ASP A 31 -35.49 8.82 4.08
CA ASP A 31 -34.16 8.97 3.48
C ASP A 31 -32.97 8.33 4.24
N ASN A 32 -33.01 6.99 4.30
CA ASN A 32 -31.81 6.19 4.47
C ASN A 32 -31.71 5.21 3.29
N GLN A 33 -31.08 5.64 2.22
CA GLN A 33 -30.26 4.72 1.47
C GLN A 33 -28.96 4.52 2.29
N THR A 34 -28.96 3.58 3.23
CA THR A 34 -27.74 2.93 3.67
C THR A 34 -27.16 2.27 2.43
N THR A 35 -26.12 2.87 1.89
CA THR A 35 -25.33 2.22 0.86
C THR A 35 -24.74 0.97 1.51
N SER A 36 -24.87 -0.19 0.87
CA SER A 36 -24.35 -1.49 1.29
C SER A 36 -22.82 -1.51 1.52
N SER A 37 -22.17 -0.36 1.49
CA SER A 37 -20.72 -0.15 1.59
C SER A 37 -20.19 0.00 3.02
N ASP A 38 -21.08 0.17 4.01
CA ASP A 38 -20.69 0.42 5.40
C ASP A 38 -20.76 -0.85 6.27
N GLU A 39 -21.25 -1.96 5.73
CA GLU A 39 -21.25 -3.26 6.39
C GLU A 39 -19.92 -3.96 6.19
N ALA A 40 -19.45 -4.65 7.24
CA ALA A 40 -18.24 -5.48 7.14
C ALA A 40 -18.44 -6.59 6.12
N PRO A 41 -17.45 -6.89 5.27
CA PRO A 41 -17.49 -8.03 4.39
C PRO A 41 -17.71 -9.32 5.19
N ASN A 42 -18.66 -10.15 4.76
CA ASN A 42 -19.00 -11.40 5.43
C ASN A 42 -18.83 -12.63 4.55
N GLN A 43 -18.39 -12.44 3.31
CA GLN A 43 -18.21 -13.50 2.33
C GLN A 43 -16.91 -13.34 1.56
N VAL A 44 -16.13 -14.43 1.50
CA VAL A 44 -15.06 -14.58 0.52
C VAL A 44 -15.70 -14.97 -0.81
N VAL A 45 -15.57 -14.12 -1.83
CA VAL A 45 -16.11 -14.38 -3.18
C VAL A 45 -15.21 -15.38 -3.90
N PHE A 46 -13.91 -15.15 -3.85
CA PHE A 46 -12.90 -16.11 -4.32
C PHE A 46 -11.55 -15.88 -3.62
N THR A 47 -10.75 -16.94 -3.62
CA THR A 47 -9.33 -16.92 -3.28
C THR A 47 -8.55 -17.54 -4.43
N LYS A 48 -7.44 -16.91 -4.83
CA LYS A 48 -6.52 -17.40 -5.86
C LYS A 48 -5.10 -17.35 -5.33
N SER A 49 -4.41 -18.48 -5.41
CA SER A 49 -2.95 -18.51 -5.37
C SER A 49 -2.44 -18.53 -6.80
N ILE A 50 -1.48 -17.67 -7.10
CA ILE A 50 -0.88 -17.57 -8.43
C ILE A 50 0.57 -17.94 -8.31
N MET A 51 0.99 -18.84 -9.17
CA MET A 51 2.38 -19.27 -9.33
C MET A 51 2.91 -18.82 -10.69
N ASP A 52 4.21 -18.77 -10.81
CA ASP A 52 4.93 -18.54 -12.06
C ASP A 52 4.40 -19.49 -13.16
N PRO A 53 4.10 -18.99 -14.37
CA PRO A 53 3.63 -19.86 -15.48
C PRO A 53 4.67 -20.92 -15.90
N ASP A 54 5.94 -20.68 -15.62
CA ASP A 54 7.04 -21.61 -15.92
C ASP A 54 7.37 -22.54 -14.73
N ALA A 55 6.71 -22.36 -13.57
CA ALA A 55 6.91 -23.17 -12.39
C ALA A 55 6.52 -24.63 -12.67
N THR A 56 7.49 -25.48 -12.81
CA THR A 56 7.31 -26.91 -12.66
C THR A 56 7.31 -27.22 -11.17
N GLN A 57 6.42 -28.02 -10.63
CA GLN A 57 6.21 -28.38 -9.21
C GLN A 57 7.48 -28.52 -8.30
N SER A 58 8.56 -27.85 -8.62
CA SER A 58 9.79 -27.79 -7.85
C SER A 58 9.69 -26.63 -6.85
N LYS A 59 10.21 -26.84 -5.65
CA LYS A 59 10.17 -25.96 -4.48
C LYS A 59 11.00 -24.67 -4.63
N ASP A 60 11.25 -24.20 -5.85
CA ASP A 60 12.32 -23.25 -6.14
C ASP A 60 11.82 -21.90 -6.69
N TYR A 61 10.54 -21.55 -6.46
CA TYR A 61 9.96 -20.26 -6.90
C TYR A 61 9.29 -19.55 -5.73
N GLU A 62 9.50 -18.24 -5.65
CA GLU A 62 8.79 -17.35 -4.72
C GLU A 62 8.11 -16.25 -5.51
N GLU A 63 6.81 -16.08 -5.33
CA GLU A 63 6.03 -15.05 -5.98
C GLU A 63 5.37 -14.12 -4.98
N TRP A 64 5.56 -12.83 -5.17
CA TRP A 64 4.99 -11.79 -4.34
C TRP A 64 4.23 -10.79 -5.19
N ALA A 65 2.98 -10.49 -4.81
CA ALA A 65 2.28 -9.34 -5.36
C ALA A 65 2.78 -8.06 -4.71
N SER A 66 2.83 -6.98 -5.50
CA SER A 66 3.11 -5.63 -5.00
C SER A 66 1.84 -4.77 -5.05
N GLU A 67 1.14 -4.76 -6.16
CA GLU A 67 -0.07 -3.94 -6.31
C GLU A 67 -1.14 -4.65 -7.12
N VAL A 68 -2.41 -4.39 -6.76
CA VAL A 68 -3.60 -4.74 -7.55
C VAL A 68 -4.37 -3.49 -7.92
N ILE A 69 -4.83 -3.41 -9.16
CA ILE A 69 -5.77 -2.39 -9.62
C ILE A 69 -7.01 -3.04 -10.22
N GLN A 70 -8.17 -2.39 -10.08
CA GLN A 70 -9.32 -2.70 -10.91
C GLN A 70 -9.13 -2.00 -12.25
N THR A 71 -9.38 -2.71 -13.34
CA THR A 71 -9.24 -2.19 -14.70
C THR A 71 -10.58 -1.71 -15.25
N SER A 72 -10.55 -0.85 -16.27
CA SER A 72 -11.73 -0.22 -16.87
C SER A 72 -12.71 -1.24 -17.48
N ASP A 73 -12.25 -2.44 -17.84
CA ASP A 73 -13.07 -3.57 -18.32
C ASP A 73 -13.76 -4.35 -17.20
N GLY A 74 -13.61 -3.92 -15.92
CA GLY A 74 -14.19 -4.57 -14.74
C GLY A 74 -13.39 -5.75 -14.21
N GLY A 75 -12.27 -6.09 -14.81
CA GLY A 75 -11.32 -7.10 -14.33
C GLY A 75 -10.27 -6.50 -13.37
N TYR A 76 -9.16 -7.22 -13.20
CA TYR A 76 -8.08 -6.82 -12.33
C TYR A 76 -6.74 -7.07 -12.98
N VAL A 77 -5.74 -6.22 -12.66
CA VAL A 77 -4.32 -6.46 -12.93
C VAL A 77 -3.58 -6.51 -11.60
N VAL A 78 -2.74 -7.52 -11.46
CA VAL A 78 -1.82 -7.70 -10.33
C VAL A 78 -0.41 -7.68 -10.88
N VAL A 79 0.48 -6.95 -10.22
CA VAL A 79 1.91 -6.92 -10.53
C VAL A 79 2.72 -7.30 -9.31
N GLY A 80 3.91 -7.84 -9.56
CA GLY A 80 4.84 -8.24 -8.53
C GLY A 80 6.11 -8.82 -9.10
N ARG A 81 6.63 -9.81 -8.42
CA ARG A 81 7.86 -10.52 -8.81
C ARG A 81 7.70 -12.03 -8.73
N SER A 82 8.51 -12.74 -9.51
CA SER A 82 8.75 -14.18 -9.41
C SER A 82 10.25 -14.42 -9.35
N ILE A 83 10.71 -15.04 -8.26
CA ILE A 83 12.11 -15.42 -8.07
C ILE A 83 12.24 -16.90 -8.41
N SER A 84 13.14 -17.24 -9.32
CA SER A 84 13.54 -18.63 -9.59
C SER A 84 14.88 -18.94 -8.93
N TRP A 85 14.90 -19.94 -8.04
CA TRP A 85 16.11 -20.43 -7.40
C TRP A 85 16.65 -21.62 -8.20
N ALA A 86 17.58 -21.39 -9.12
CA ALA A 86 18.19 -22.46 -9.90
C ALA A 86 19.43 -23.04 -9.19
N TRP A 87 19.25 -24.05 -8.33
CA TRP A 87 20.38 -24.82 -7.78
C TRP A 87 20.77 -25.95 -8.76
N PRO A 88 22.05 -26.15 -9.16
CA PRO A 88 23.28 -25.55 -8.60
C PRO A 88 23.86 -24.37 -9.39
N THR A 89 23.11 -23.71 -10.24
CA THR A 89 23.60 -22.54 -10.99
C THR A 89 23.47 -21.26 -10.13
N PRO A 90 24.49 -20.38 -10.12
CA PRO A 90 24.45 -19.16 -9.29
C PRO A 90 23.55 -18.07 -9.86
N ASN A 91 22.66 -18.37 -10.79
CA ASN A 91 21.83 -17.38 -11.47
C ASN A 91 20.40 -17.43 -10.93
N ASN A 92 20.19 -16.85 -9.76
CA ASN A 92 18.85 -16.46 -9.36
C ASN A 92 18.36 -15.40 -10.36
N VAL A 93 17.18 -15.60 -10.91
CA VAL A 93 16.54 -14.63 -11.80
C VAL A 93 15.27 -14.17 -11.10
N ASP A 94 15.13 -12.85 -10.99
CA ASP A 94 13.95 -12.20 -10.43
C ASP A 94 13.25 -11.50 -11.59
N ASP A 95 12.08 -11.98 -11.99
CA ASP A 95 11.32 -11.45 -13.12
C ASP A 95 10.05 -10.74 -12.63
N ILE A 96 9.63 -9.71 -13.35
CA ILE A 96 8.34 -9.11 -13.12
C ILE A 96 7.25 -10.10 -13.52
N LEU A 97 6.33 -10.36 -12.60
CA LEU A 97 5.10 -11.07 -12.86
C LEU A 97 3.95 -10.08 -13.02
N ILE A 98 3.20 -10.18 -14.12
CA ILE A 98 1.98 -9.43 -14.37
C ILE A 98 0.85 -10.38 -14.72
N VAL A 99 -0.27 -10.25 -14.02
CA VAL A 99 -1.41 -11.16 -14.14
C VAL A 99 -2.67 -10.35 -14.42
N LYS A 100 -3.42 -10.73 -15.45
CA LYS A 100 -4.75 -10.18 -15.76
C LYS A 100 -5.81 -11.17 -15.35
N LEU A 101 -6.79 -10.70 -14.58
CA LEU A 101 -7.96 -11.45 -14.15
C LEU A 101 -9.23 -10.82 -14.73
N ASP A 102 -10.24 -11.64 -14.98
CA ASP A 102 -11.62 -11.17 -15.19
C ASP A 102 -12.26 -10.72 -13.87
N GLY A 103 -13.46 -10.14 -13.91
CA GLY A 103 -14.20 -9.70 -12.72
C GLY A 103 -14.59 -10.83 -11.76
N SER A 104 -14.55 -12.09 -12.21
CA SER A 104 -14.80 -13.30 -11.42
C SER A 104 -13.55 -13.93 -10.85
N GLY A 105 -12.36 -13.36 -11.13
CA GLY A 105 -11.08 -13.87 -10.66
C GLY A 105 -10.47 -14.98 -11.51
N ASN A 106 -10.98 -15.24 -12.72
CA ASN A 106 -10.32 -16.18 -13.63
C ASN A 106 -9.13 -15.50 -14.29
N ILE A 107 -8.02 -16.21 -14.40
CA ILE A 107 -6.82 -15.72 -15.09
C ILE A 107 -7.13 -15.66 -16.58
N ILE A 108 -7.04 -14.46 -17.17
CA ILE A 108 -7.12 -14.25 -18.60
C ILE A 108 -5.76 -14.51 -19.23
N TRP A 109 -4.70 -13.97 -18.62
CA TRP A 109 -3.31 -14.26 -18.96
C TRP A 109 -2.40 -13.96 -17.75
N ASN A 110 -1.23 -14.60 -17.77
CA ASN A 110 -0.17 -14.51 -16.77
C ASN A 110 1.16 -14.44 -17.54
N ASN A 111 1.87 -13.32 -17.44
CA ASN A 111 3.06 -13.06 -18.22
C ASN A 111 4.22 -12.63 -17.33
N LYS A 112 5.44 -12.94 -17.79
CA LYS A 112 6.69 -12.45 -17.23
C LYS A 112 7.28 -11.35 -18.10
N ILE A 113 7.88 -10.36 -17.46
CA ILE A 113 8.63 -9.30 -18.13
C ILE A 113 10.05 -9.35 -17.60
N HIS A 114 10.96 -9.62 -18.50
CA HIS A 114 12.38 -9.69 -18.24
C HIS A 114 13.12 -8.56 -18.98
N LEU A 115 13.89 -7.75 -18.27
CA LEU A 115 14.76 -6.72 -18.85
C LEU A 115 16.22 -6.99 -18.52
N ARG A 116 16.50 -7.35 -17.24
CA ARG A 116 17.82 -7.73 -16.70
C ARG A 116 17.65 -8.94 -15.78
N ASN A 117 18.70 -9.32 -15.03
CA ASN A 117 18.64 -10.52 -14.18
C ASN A 117 17.74 -10.36 -12.95
N TYR A 118 17.58 -9.15 -12.46
CA TYR A 118 16.77 -8.82 -11.27
C TYR A 118 15.80 -7.70 -11.61
N ASP A 119 14.56 -8.07 -11.87
CA ASP A 119 13.51 -7.19 -12.28
C ASP A 119 12.31 -7.29 -11.33
N ARG A 120 11.87 -6.20 -10.74
CA ARG A 120 10.72 -6.17 -9.83
C ARG A 120 9.77 -5.06 -10.20
N ALA A 121 8.48 -5.36 -10.27
CA ALA A 121 7.44 -4.34 -10.34
C ALA A 121 6.93 -4.03 -8.94
N THR A 122 6.80 -2.75 -8.64
CA THR A 122 6.32 -2.24 -7.36
C THR A 122 4.95 -1.60 -7.48
N SER A 123 4.63 -1.03 -8.65
CA SER A 123 3.39 -0.30 -8.84
C SER A 123 2.92 -0.34 -10.30
N VAL A 124 1.60 -0.22 -10.49
CA VAL A 124 0.94 -0.26 -11.80
C VAL A 124 -0.21 0.74 -11.86
N VAL A 125 -0.40 1.37 -13.02
CA VAL A 125 -1.59 2.16 -13.34
C VAL A 125 -2.13 1.77 -14.71
N GLU A 126 -3.44 1.90 -14.92
CA GLU A 126 -4.06 1.80 -16.24
C GLU A 126 -4.04 3.20 -16.88
N ASP A 127 -3.49 3.31 -18.10
CA ASP A 127 -3.48 4.56 -18.85
C ASP A 127 -4.86 4.85 -19.49
N ASN A 128 -4.97 5.96 -20.20
CA ASN A 128 -6.24 6.36 -20.82
C ASN A 128 -6.59 5.53 -22.09
N GLU A 129 -5.65 4.72 -22.58
CA GLU A 129 -5.81 3.81 -23.72
C GLU A 129 -6.10 2.38 -23.28
N GLY A 130 -6.16 2.12 -21.96
CA GLY A 130 -6.37 0.79 -21.37
C GLY A 130 -5.10 -0.06 -21.31
N ASN A 131 -3.92 0.53 -21.47
CA ASN A 131 -2.66 -0.18 -21.25
C ASN A 131 -2.26 -0.11 -19.79
N TYR A 132 -1.46 -1.07 -19.36
CA TYR A 132 -0.91 -1.14 -18.01
C TYR A 132 0.51 -0.60 -17.99
N VAL A 133 0.74 0.42 -17.18
CA VAL A 133 2.04 1.09 -17.05
C VAL A 133 2.62 0.78 -15.68
N LEU A 134 3.82 0.21 -15.68
CA LEU A 134 4.48 -0.33 -14.50
C LEU A 134 5.76 0.45 -14.19
N THR A 135 6.09 0.53 -12.91
CA THR A 135 7.41 0.93 -12.41
C THR A 135 7.96 -0.08 -11.41
N GLY A 136 9.23 0.07 -11.11
CA GLY A 136 9.95 -0.75 -10.16
C GLY A 136 11.45 -0.52 -10.27
N PHE A 137 12.22 -1.59 -10.19
CA PHE A 137 13.66 -1.53 -10.37
C PHE A 137 14.19 -2.73 -11.16
N THR A 138 15.35 -2.53 -11.77
CA THR A 138 16.02 -3.51 -12.62
C THR A 138 17.53 -3.47 -12.40
N SER A 139 18.16 -4.64 -12.27
CA SER A 139 19.61 -4.78 -12.07
C SER A 139 20.19 -5.95 -12.87
N ASN A 140 21.47 -5.85 -13.24
CA ASN A 140 22.17 -6.94 -13.93
C ASN A 140 22.72 -7.99 -12.98
N ASP A 141 22.95 -7.63 -11.73
CA ASP A 141 23.55 -8.47 -10.70
C ASP A 141 22.91 -8.13 -9.33
N ASP A 142 23.17 -8.94 -8.34
CA ASP A 142 22.73 -8.73 -6.96
C ASP A 142 23.58 -7.65 -6.26
N SER A 143 24.12 -6.70 -7.02
CA SER A 143 24.88 -5.57 -6.47
C SER A 143 23.96 -4.42 -6.09
N ASP A 144 24.49 -3.51 -5.26
CA ASP A 144 23.81 -2.26 -4.85
C ASP A 144 23.59 -1.26 -6.02
N LYS A 145 23.39 -1.76 -7.26
CA LYS A 145 23.21 -0.97 -8.46
C LYS A 145 21.98 -1.41 -9.20
N SER A 146 20.99 -0.56 -9.20
CA SER A 146 19.79 -0.73 -9.99
C SER A 146 19.42 0.54 -10.72
N ASP A 147 18.56 0.44 -11.70
CA ASP A 147 17.92 1.56 -12.38
C ASP A 147 16.40 1.46 -12.20
N VAL A 148 15.70 2.58 -12.29
CA VAL A 148 14.23 2.59 -12.28
C VAL A 148 13.71 1.82 -13.49
N PHE A 149 12.89 0.80 -13.25
CA PHE A 149 12.19 0.07 -14.30
C PHE A 149 10.95 0.83 -14.76
N PHE A 150 10.68 0.84 -16.06
CA PHE A 150 9.44 1.34 -16.64
C PHE A 150 9.00 0.42 -17.78
N ALA A 151 7.73 0.02 -17.79
CA ALA A 151 7.16 -0.73 -18.90
C ALA A 151 5.71 -0.33 -19.18
N LYS A 152 5.28 -0.58 -20.41
CA LYS A 152 3.88 -0.47 -20.87
C LYS A 152 3.47 -1.79 -21.51
N VAL A 153 2.33 -2.34 -21.07
CA VAL A 153 1.76 -3.61 -21.52
C VAL A 153 0.32 -3.36 -21.98
N ASN A 154 -0.07 -3.88 -23.12
CA ASN A 154 -1.44 -3.72 -23.59
C ASN A 154 -2.41 -4.68 -22.90
N ILE A 155 -3.71 -4.51 -23.14
CA ILE A 155 -4.77 -5.34 -22.55
C ILE A 155 -4.64 -6.83 -22.90
N GLN A 156 -3.97 -7.19 -23.99
CA GLN A 156 -3.69 -8.57 -24.40
C GLN A 156 -2.44 -9.16 -23.74
N GLY A 157 -1.73 -8.39 -22.89
CA GLY A 157 -0.51 -8.82 -22.23
C GLY A 157 0.77 -8.62 -23.05
N ASN A 158 0.71 -8.02 -24.24
CA ASN A 158 1.90 -7.77 -25.04
C ASN A 158 2.67 -6.56 -24.49
N VAL A 159 3.97 -6.71 -24.30
CA VAL A 159 4.86 -5.62 -23.89
C VAL A 159 5.03 -4.66 -25.08
N LEU A 160 4.54 -3.43 -24.91
CA LEU A 160 4.68 -2.36 -25.93
C LEU A 160 6.01 -1.62 -25.78
N LEU A 161 6.45 -1.46 -24.53
CA LEU A 161 7.68 -0.76 -24.18
C LEU A 161 8.22 -1.30 -22.84
N LYS A 162 9.53 -1.42 -22.74
CA LYS A 162 10.24 -1.62 -21.46
C LYS A 162 11.59 -0.93 -21.50
N THR A 163 11.99 -0.29 -20.42
CA THR A 163 13.25 0.47 -20.35
C THR A 163 13.74 0.59 -18.91
N ALA A 164 15.04 0.80 -18.78
CA ALA A 164 15.68 1.20 -17.53
C ALA A 164 15.98 2.70 -17.57
N ILE A 165 15.59 3.43 -16.53
CA ILE A 165 15.79 4.89 -16.43
C ILE A 165 16.80 5.15 -15.32
N LYS A 166 17.97 5.57 -15.71
CA LYS A 166 19.07 5.85 -14.81
C LYS A 166 18.97 7.26 -14.22
N ILE A 167 19.12 7.35 -12.90
CA ILE A 167 19.16 8.59 -12.14
C ILE A 167 20.58 8.84 -11.62
N THR A 168 21.20 7.81 -11.01
CA THR A 168 22.56 7.83 -10.47
C THR A 168 23.43 6.74 -11.09
N ASN A 169 24.64 6.53 -10.55
CA ASN A 169 25.48 5.38 -10.90
C ASN A 169 25.36 4.24 -9.87
N ASN A 170 24.45 4.35 -8.93
CA ASN A 170 24.27 3.45 -7.80
C ASN A 170 22.87 2.85 -7.81
N TYR A 171 22.24 2.72 -6.65
CA TYR A 171 20.88 2.24 -6.52
C TYR A 171 19.87 3.31 -6.93
N ASP A 172 18.98 2.99 -7.87
CA ASP A 172 17.84 3.80 -8.27
C ASP A 172 16.62 2.88 -8.33
N GLY A 173 15.57 3.17 -7.55
CA GLY A 173 14.35 2.38 -7.47
C GLY A 173 13.09 3.22 -7.57
N GLY A 174 12.10 2.78 -8.35
CA GLY A 174 10.76 3.34 -8.37
C GLY A 174 9.85 2.51 -7.46
N TYR A 175 9.13 3.13 -6.54
CA TYR A 175 8.20 2.43 -5.64
C TYR A 175 6.74 2.65 -5.99
N SER A 176 6.39 3.82 -6.51
CA SER A 176 5.05 4.14 -6.95
C SER A 176 5.03 4.84 -8.30
N ILE A 177 3.96 4.64 -9.06
CA ILE A 177 3.68 5.38 -10.30
C ILE A 177 2.27 5.96 -10.25
N SER A 178 2.12 7.22 -10.62
CA SER A 178 0.82 7.90 -10.72
C SER A 178 0.73 8.67 -12.03
N LYS A 179 -0.47 8.71 -12.61
CA LYS A 179 -0.74 9.51 -13.83
C LYS A 179 -0.62 11.00 -13.52
N THR A 180 -0.19 11.77 -14.48
CA THR A 180 -0.13 13.23 -14.41
C THR A 180 -1.06 13.88 -15.44
N ALA A 181 -1.47 15.13 -15.18
CA ALA A 181 -2.44 15.84 -16.00
C ALA A 181 -1.98 16.05 -17.46
N ASP A 182 -0.68 16.06 -17.70
CA ASP A 182 -0.08 16.17 -19.05
C ASP A 182 -0.05 14.85 -19.84
N GLY A 183 -0.62 13.76 -19.27
CA GLY A 183 -0.64 12.43 -19.87
C GLY A 183 0.62 11.60 -19.63
N GLY A 184 1.60 12.12 -18.90
CA GLY A 184 2.77 11.39 -18.43
C GLY A 184 2.57 10.76 -17.06
N TYR A 185 3.70 10.51 -16.34
CA TYR A 185 3.67 9.86 -15.04
C TYR A 185 4.66 10.50 -14.10
N ILE A 186 4.30 10.49 -12.80
CA ILE A 186 5.21 10.78 -11.70
C ILE A 186 5.53 9.48 -10.97
N ILE A 187 6.80 9.26 -10.70
CA ILE A 187 7.33 8.09 -9.99
C ILE A 187 8.01 8.59 -8.71
N GLY A 188 7.57 8.05 -7.57
CA GLY A 188 8.22 8.19 -6.29
C GLY A 188 9.15 7.01 -6.03
N GLY A 189 10.26 7.25 -5.34
CA GLY A 189 11.22 6.22 -5.05
C GLY A 189 12.47 6.73 -4.35
N GLU A 190 13.55 6.00 -4.51
CA GLU A 190 14.84 6.33 -3.92
C GLU A 190 15.96 6.29 -4.95
N ALA A 191 17.03 7.05 -4.71
CA ALA A 191 18.20 7.06 -5.55
C ALA A 191 19.46 7.45 -4.76
N GLY A 192 20.54 6.69 -4.90
CA GLY A 192 21.78 7.01 -4.22
C GLY A 192 22.64 5.81 -3.90
N HIS A 193 23.51 5.96 -2.92
CA HIS A 193 24.33 4.87 -2.40
C HIS A 193 23.52 4.04 -1.40
N SER A 194 23.75 2.73 -1.37
CA SER A 194 23.31 1.83 -0.30
C SER A 194 23.63 2.43 1.08
N HIS A 195 22.62 2.50 1.94
CA HIS A 195 22.65 3.15 3.27
C HIS A 195 22.85 4.69 3.25
N ASN A 196 22.54 5.33 2.14
CA ASN A 196 22.45 6.79 2.00
C ASN A 196 21.62 7.15 0.76
N GLU A 197 20.45 6.55 0.68
CA GLU A 197 19.49 6.82 -0.38
C GLU A 197 18.77 8.16 -0.12
N ASP A 198 18.42 8.81 -1.20
CA ASP A 198 17.65 10.07 -1.17
C ASP A 198 16.23 9.82 -1.67
N PHE A 199 15.26 10.55 -1.14
CA PHE A 199 13.97 10.67 -1.79
C PHE A 199 14.15 11.03 -3.25
N MET A 200 13.58 10.25 -4.14
CA MET A 200 13.62 10.46 -5.57
C MET A 200 12.23 10.72 -6.12
N MET A 201 12.11 11.75 -6.95
CA MET A 201 10.94 12.07 -7.76
C MET A 201 11.36 12.09 -9.21
N LEU A 202 10.72 11.27 -10.03
CA LEU A 202 11.01 11.14 -11.45
C LEU A 202 9.75 11.42 -12.27
N LYS A 203 9.80 12.42 -13.14
CA LYS A 203 8.74 12.71 -14.11
C LYS A 203 9.13 12.14 -15.47
N VAL A 204 8.23 11.36 -16.04
CA VAL A 204 8.36 10.80 -17.39
C VAL A 204 7.15 11.18 -18.25
N ASP A 205 7.33 11.18 -19.57
CA ASP A 205 6.22 11.32 -20.51
C ASP A 205 5.43 10.01 -20.66
N GLN A 206 4.42 10.00 -21.51
CA GLN A 206 3.59 8.81 -21.79
C GLN A 206 4.36 7.59 -22.34
N ASN A 207 5.58 7.80 -22.85
CA ASN A 207 6.46 6.78 -23.42
C ASN A 207 7.61 6.41 -22.49
N GLY A 208 7.59 6.86 -21.23
CA GLY A 208 8.64 6.58 -20.26
C GLY A 208 9.93 7.38 -20.49
N VAL A 209 9.92 8.41 -21.34
CA VAL A 209 11.08 9.28 -21.54
C VAL A 209 11.20 10.25 -20.37
N LYS A 210 12.35 10.23 -19.71
CA LYS A 210 12.63 11.11 -18.57
C LYS A 210 12.54 12.58 -18.97
N GLN A 211 11.61 13.32 -18.37
CA GLN A 211 11.50 14.76 -18.50
C GLN A 211 12.40 15.47 -17.48
N TRP A 212 12.33 15.06 -16.23
CA TRP A 212 13.23 15.50 -15.16
C TRP A 212 13.25 14.50 -14.01
N SER A 213 14.28 14.59 -13.17
CA SER A 213 14.33 13.90 -11.87
C SER A 213 14.84 14.85 -10.79
N LYS A 214 14.40 14.66 -9.56
CA LYS A 214 14.84 15.39 -8.37
C LYS A 214 15.21 14.42 -7.28
N ARG A 215 16.31 14.71 -6.59
CA ARG A 215 16.72 14.05 -5.38
C ARG A 215 16.66 15.03 -4.21
N PHE A 216 16.15 14.60 -3.07
CA PHE A 216 16.01 15.42 -1.88
C PHE A 216 16.90 14.85 -0.79
N SER A 217 18.20 15.12 -0.95
CA SER A 217 19.27 14.63 -0.09
C SER A 217 19.38 15.43 1.20
N ASP A 218 19.71 14.74 2.29
CA ASP A 218 20.07 15.34 3.58
C ASP A 218 21.11 14.52 4.36
N GLN A 219 21.83 13.64 3.71
CA GLN A 219 22.90 12.78 4.25
C GLN A 219 22.41 11.63 5.16
N GLU A 220 21.12 11.30 5.10
CA GLU A 220 20.50 10.20 5.84
C GLU A 220 19.81 9.24 4.86
N ASP A 221 19.53 8.01 5.31
CA ASP A 221 18.73 7.09 4.56
C ASP A 221 17.29 7.61 4.46
N ASN A 222 16.78 7.69 3.24
CA ASN A 222 15.46 8.21 2.97
C ASN A 222 14.83 7.43 1.82
N SER A 223 13.65 6.89 2.02
CA SER A 223 12.92 6.14 1.00
C SER A 223 11.53 6.73 0.78
N ALA A 224 11.22 7.13 -0.45
CA ALA A 224 9.89 7.62 -0.81
C ALA A 224 9.04 6.49 -1.39
N PHE A 225 7.93 6.20 -0.75
CA PHE A 225 7.08 5.05 -1.08
C PHE A 225 5.88 5.41 -1.95
N ASP A 226 5.42 6.67 -1.94
CA ASP A 226 4.34 7.09 -2.84
C ASP A 226 4.51 8.54 -3.31
N ALA A 227 4.00 8.81 -4.53
CA ALA A 227 4.01 10.13 -5.15
C ALA A 227 2.73 10.36 -5.95
N LEU A 228 2.24 11.60 -5.94
CA LEU A 228 1.11 12.03 -6.76
C LEU A 228 1.27 13.45 -7.26
N GLU A 229 0.57 13.76 -8.37
CA GLU A 229 0.24 15.11 -8.77
C GLU A 229 -1.12 15.48 -8.18
N ALA A 230 -1.18 16.59 -7.45
CA ALA A 230 -2.41 17.11 -6.89
C ALA A 230 -3.18 17.97 -7.91
N ASN A 231 -4.47 18.21 -7.66
CA ASN A 231 -5.33 19.02 -8.52
C ASN A 231 -4.83 20.47 -8.72
N ASP A 232 -3.99 20.97 -7.80
CA ASP A 232 -3.34 22.28 -7.91
C ASP A 232 -2.08 22.28 -8.79
N GLY A 233 -1.72 21.14 -9.39
CA GLY A 233 -0.54 20.93 -10.24
C GLY A 233 0.78 20.82 -9.47
N ASN A 234 0.73 20.72 -8.15
CA ASN A 234 1.91 20.44 -7.32
C ASN A 234 2.07 18.93 -7.12
N PHE A 235 3.31 18.51 -6.88
CA PHE A 235 3.59 17.12 -6.55
C PHE A 235 3.82 16.94 -5.05
N TYR A 236 3.36 15.80 -4.56
CA TYR A 236 3.59 15.36 -3.18
C TYR A 236 4.30 14.01 -3.20
N LEU A 237 5.24 13.86 -2.28
CA LEU A 237 6.06 12.68 -2.11
C LEU A 237 6.03 12.30 -0.63
N VAL A 238 5.75 11.05 -0.31
CA VAL A 238 5.70 10.55 1.07
C VAL A 238 6.58 9.32 1.25
N GLY A 239 7.12 9.15 2.42
CA GLY A 239 7.94 8.00 2.80
C GLY A 239 8.53 8.15 4.19
N SER A 240 9.72 7.59 4.40
CA SER A 240 10.44 7.66 5.68
C SER A 240 11.77 8.38 5.53
N LYS A 241 12.16 9.04 6.62
CA LYS A 241 13.46 9.62 6.80
C LYS A 241 14.08 9.10 8.09
N ARG A 242 15.28 8.52 7.99
CA ARG A 242 16.08 8.19 9.18
C ARG A 242 16.58 9.45 9.88
N ILE A 243 16.41 9.52 11.17
CA ILE A 243 16.95 10.59 12.02
C ILE A 243 18.23 10.08 12.67
N ILE A 244 19.34 10.81 12.51
CA ILE A 244 20.69 10.43 12.99
C ILE A 244 20.64 9.83 14.40
N TYR A 245 21.12 8.59 14.56
CA TYR A 245 21.17 7.83 15.81
C TYR A 245 19.81 7.64 16.49
N LYS A 246 18.71 7.73 15.74
CA LYS A 246 17.33 7.56 16.20
C LYS A 246 16.54 6.65 15.28
N TYR A 247 15.26 6.88 15.25
CA TYR A 247 14.23 6.17 14.51
C TYR A 247 13.94 6.85 13.17
N GLU A 248 13.08 6.24 12.37
CA GLU A 248 12.56 6.84 11.15
C GLU A 248 11.32 7.68 11.43
N ASP A 249 11.21 8.84 10.79
CA ASP A 249 10.00 9.67 10.80
C ASP A 249 9.36 9.68 9.41
N ILE A 250 8.03 9.82 9.36
CA ILE A 250 7.31 10.12 8.12
C ILE A 250 7.86 11.41 7.55
N ARG A 251 8.29 11.38 6.29
CA ARG A 251 8.69 12.58 5.55
C ARG A 251 7.71 12.85 4.42
N ILE A 252 7.28 14.10 4.30
CA ILE A 252 6.44 14.55 3.20
C ILE A 252 7.08 15.76 2.55
N ILE A 253 7.21 15.73 1.23
CA ILE A 253 7.76 16.82 0.44
C ILE A 253 6.69 17.29 -0.55
N LYS A 254 6.43 18.60 -0.58
CA LYS A 254 5.66 19.25 -1.64
C LYS A 254 6.58 20.01 -2.58
N THR A 255 6.36 19.82 -3.88
CA THR A 255 7.06 20.56 -4.93
C THR A 255 6.07 21.22 -5.87
N ASN A 256 6.54 22.22 -6.64
CA ASN A 256 5.78 22.71 -7.77
C ASN A 256 5.88 21.76 -8.98
N SER A 257 5.19 22.10 -10.07
CA SER A 257 5.15 21.32 -11.32
C SER A 257 6.53 21.03 -11.96
N ASN A 258 7.57 21.80 -11.63
CA ASN A 258 8.93 21.59 -12.10
C ASN A 258 9.81 20.83 -11.09
N GLY A 259 9.23 20.27 -10.04
CA GLY A 259 9.94 19.53 -8.99
C GLY A 259 10.76 20.42 -8.04
N LYS A 260 10.54 21.76 -8.03
CA LYS A 260 11.16 22.65 -7.05
C LYS A 260 10.44 22.54 -5.70
N LYS A 261 11.18 22.22 -4.66
CA LYS A 261 10.66 22.05 -3.31
C LYS A 261 9.98 23.33 -2.80
N ILE A 262 8.73 23.21 -2.34
CA ILE A 262 7.93 24.25 -1.71
C ILE A 262 8.09 24.12 -0.20
N TRP A 263 7.86 22.93 0.36
CA TRP A 263 8.11 22.61 1.74
C TRP A 263 8.52 21.13 1.91
N ASP A 264 9.06 20.81 3.08
CA ASP A 264 9.61 19.52 3.46
C ASP A 264 9.38 19.37 4.97
N LYS A 265 8.54 18.43 5.38
CA LYS A 265 8.12 18.28 6.78
C LYS A 265 8.24 16.83 7.22
N ASN A 266 8.64 16.64 8.49
CA ASN A 266 8.67 15.35 9.14
C ASN A 266 7.58 15.27 10.20
N TYR A 267 7.02 14.05 10.37
CA TYR A 267 6.00 13.75 11.36
C TYR A 267 6.35 12.43 12.01
N GLY A 268 6.35 12.39 13.32
CA GLY A 268 6.71 11.20 14.08
C GLY A 268 6.85 11.53 15.56
N GLY A 269 7.29 10.54 16.31
CA GLY A 269 7.48 10.65 17.75
C GLY A 269 8.85 10.18 18.21
N ASN A 270 8.89 9.17 19.11
CA ASN A 270 10.15 8.69 19.69
C ASN A 270 10.61 7.35 19.13
N TYR A 271 9.85 6.76 18.20
CA TYR A 271 10.09 5.47 17.57
C TYR A 271 9.85 5.59 16.08
N ASP A 272 10.00 4.49 15.33
CA ASP A 272 9.81 4.47 13.89
C ASP A 272 8.38 4.82 13.48
N ASP A 273 8.26 5.77 12.57
CA ASP A 273 7.02 6.18 11.93
C ASP A 273 7.26 6.28 10.42
N ILE A 274 6.63 5.41 9.63
CA ILE A 274 6.92 5.22 8.21
C ILE A 274 5.69 5.56 7.38
N GLY A 275 5.79 6.56 6.50
CA GLY A 275 4.74 6.93 5.56
C GLY A 275 4.72 6.01 4.36
N GLU A 276 3.58 5.37 4.06
CA GLU A 276 3.46 4.33 3.04
C GLU A 276 2.62 4.74 1.82
N GLY A 277 1.75 5.71 1.98
CA GLY A 277 0.88 6.13 0.89
C GLY A 277 0.27 7.50 1.12
N ILE A 278 -0.05 8.20 0.04
CA ILE A 278 -0.69 9.51 0.08
C ILE A 278 -1.77 9.61 -1.00
N ILE A 279 -2.93 10.13 -0.62
CA ILE A 279 -4.02 10.41 -1.57
C ILE A 279 -4.57 11.82 -1.34
N GLU A 280 -4.94 12.49 -2.43
CA GLU A 280 -5.65 13.75 -2.36
C GLU A 280 -7.12 13.54 -2.05
N THR A 281 -7.64 14.36 -1.17
CA THR A 281 -9.07 14.41 -0.78
C THR A 281 -9.71 15.75 -1.17
N GLU A 282 -10.91 16.03 -0.67
CA GLU A 282 -11.59 17.28 -0.98
C GLU A 282 -10.84 18.49 -0.40
N ASN A 283 -10.97 19.65 -1.05
CA ASN A 283 -10.46 20.95 -0.58
C ASN A 283 -8.94 21.03 -0.42
N ASN A 284 -8.18 20.41 -1.34
CA ASN A 284 -6.70 20.38 -1.30
C ASN A 284 -6.17 19.88 0.05
N THR A 285 -6.82 18.84 0.58
CA THR A 285 -6.33 18.12 1.76
C THR A 285 -5.88 16.74 1.34
N PHE A 286 -5.01 16.12 2.13
CA PHE A 286 -4.40 14.84 1.82
C PHE A 286 -4.55 13.90 3.00
N VAL A 287 -4.69 12.61 2.72
CA VAL A 287 -4.60 11.56 3.73
C VAL A 287 -3.37 10.73 3.45
N VAL A 288 -2.58 10.53 4.49
CA VAL A 288 -1.37 9.71 4.52
C VAL A 288 -1.66 8.47 5.33
N ALA A 289 -1.32 7.30 4.80
CA ALA A 289 -1.27 6.06 5.56
C ALA A 289 0.17 5.80 5.99
N ALA A 290 0.34 5.30 7.21
CA ALA A 290 1.64 5.06 7.81
C ALA A 290 1.60 3.86 8.76
N SER A 291 2.77 3.27 8.99
CA SER A 291 3.04 2.39 10.13
C SER A 291 3.66 3.23 11.25
N THR A 292 3.15 3.11 12.47
CA THR A 292 3.63 3.89 13.62
C THR A 292 3.97 3.03 14.82
N PHE A 293 5.12 3.28 15.42
CA PHE A 293 5.51 2.73 16.72
C PHE A 293 5.48 3.79 17.82
N SER A 294 5.28 5.06 17.45
CA SER A 294 5.25 6.18 18.40
C SER A 294 3.88 6.39 19.03
N TYR A 295 2.81 6.03 18.33
CA TYR A 295 1.45 6.42 18.70
C TYR A 295 0.51 5.23 18.94
N GLY A 296 1.02 4.02 18.96
CA GLY A 296 0.26 2.78 19.18
C GLY A 296 0.75 1.98 20.38
N LYS A 297 0.30 0.73 20.48
CA LYS A 297 0.72 -0.17 21.57
C LYS A 297 1.96 -0.99 21.21
N ALA A 298 2.00 -1.54 20.01
CA ALA A 298 3.05 -2.47 19.57
C ALA A 298 3.48 -2.27 18.11
N GLY A 299 3.06 -1.16 17.53
CA GLY A 299 3.17 -0.84 16.10
C GLY A 299 1.80 -0.98 15.44
N ASP A 300 1.19 0.15 15.09
CA ASP A 300 -0.16 0.24 14.56
C ASP A 300 -0.15 0.87 13.16
N ALA A 301 -1.21 0.64 12.38
CA ALA A 301 -1.50 1.45 11.21
C ALA A 301 -1.99 2.83 11.65
N MET A 302 -1.62 3.86 10.91
CA MET A 302 -2.03 5.24 11.16
C MET A 302 -2.60 5.87 9.89
N LEU A 303 -3.66 6.65 10.01
CA LEU A 303 -4.08 7.63 9.01
C LEU A 303 -3.89 9.04 9.57
N MET A 304 -3.24 9.88 8.80
CA MET A 304 -3.02 11.30 9.11
C MET A 304 -3.58 12.15 7.97
N LYS A 305 -4.48 13.09 8.31
CA LYS A 305 -4.98 14.08 7.34
C LYS A 305 -4.25 15.39 7.51
N ILE A 306 -3.75 15.93 6.40
CA ILE A 306 -3.04 17.21 6.35
C ILE A 306 -3.71 18.17 5.37
N ASN A 307 -3.48 19.48 5.56
CA ASN A 307 -3.80 20.51 4.57
C ASN A 307 -2.68 20.66 3.52
N SER A 308 -2.86 21.52 2.54
CA SER A 308 -1.87 21.79 1.48
C SER A 308 -0.57 22.42 1.97
N ASP A 309 -0.55 22.96 3.18
CA ASP A 309 0.64 23.53 3.83
C ASP A 309 1.36 22.50 4.71
N GLY A 310 0.82 21.27 4.79
CA GLY A 310 1.36 20.18 5.58
C GLY A 310 0.97 20.23 7.06
N ASP A 311 0.00 21.06 7.47
CA ASP A 311 -0.43 21.07 8.86
C ASP A 311 -1.42 19.94 9.11
N VAL A 312 -1.25 19.23 10.23
CA VAL A 312 -2.08 18.08 10.60
C VAL A 312 -3.47 18.57 11.01
N ILE A 313 -4.48 18.04 10.32
CA ILE A 313 -5.91 18.29 10.63
C ILE A 313 -6.39 17.26 11.66
N TRP A 314 -6.08 16.00 11.43
CA TRP A 314 -6.33 14.90 12.36
C TRP A 314 -5.37 13.74 12.11
N GLN A 315 -5.18 12.92 13.13
CA GLN A 315 -4.40 11.69 13.13
C GLN A 315 -5.17 10.63 13.91
N LYS A 316 -5.17 9.39 13.42
CA LYS A 316 -5.85 8.27 14.04
C LYS A 316 -5.08 6.98 13.83
N ASN A 317 -5.04 6.15 14.87
CA ASN A 317 -4.39 4.85 14.86
C ASN A 317 -5.43 3.74 14.80
N TYR A 318 -5.03 2.64 14.17
CA TYR A 318 -5.85 1.45 13.97
C TYR A 318 -4.98 0.23 14.26
N GLY A 319 -5.51 -0.70 15.03
CA GLY A 319 -4.83 -1.91 15.45
C GLY A 319 -5.41 -2.46 16.76
N GLY A 320 -4.81 -3.50 17.28
CA GLY A 320 -5.18 -4.15 18.52
C GLY A 320 -4.07 -4.05 19.58
N ASP A 321 -3.79 -5.17 20.25
CA ASP A 321 -2.79 -5.20 21.33
C ASP A 321 -1.41 -5.68 20.89
N LYS A 322 -1.29 -6.18 19.65
CA LYS A 322 -0.04 -6.66 19.05
C LYS A 322 0.30 -5.81 17.81
N LYS A 323 1.25 -6.30 17.00
CA LYS A 323 1.74 -5.65 15.78
C LYS A 323 0.67 -5.66 14.69
N ASP A 324 0.28 -4.47 14.19
CA ASP A 324 -0.73 -4.27 13.15
C ASP A 324 -0.22 -3.19 12.18
N GLN A 325 0.43 -3.59 11.10
CA GLN A 325 1.23 -2.69 10.28
C GLN A 325 0.87 -2.78 8.81
N LEU A 326 1.29 -1.76 8.06
CA LEU A 326 1.15 -1.74 6.62
C LEU A 326 2.35 -2.43 5.96
N ARG A 327 3.54 -2.33 6.57
CA ARG A 327 4.79 -2.85 6.05
C ARG A 327 5.54 -3.64 7.12
N ASP A 328 6.21 -4.71 6.72
CA ASP A 328 7.15 -5.42 7.59
C ASP A 328 8.51 -4.69 7.64
N LEU A 329 9.07 -4.51 8.83
CA LEU A 329 10.33 -3.81 9.03
C LEU A 329 11.57 -4.70 8.83
N ASP A 330 11.40 -5.99 8.69
CA ASP A 330 12.50 -6.96 8.57
C ASP A 330 13.21 -6.95 7.20
N GLY A 331 12.93 -5.93 6.37
CA GLY A 331 13.72 -5.58 5.17
C GLY A 331 13.44 -6.43 3.92
N ASN A 332 12.58 -7.45 4.01
CA ASN A 332 12.23 -8.31 2.88
C ASN A 332 10.97 -7.86 2.13
N THR A 333 10.39 -6.75 2.50
CA THR A 333 9.06 -6.38 2.03
C THR A 333 9.07 -5.71 0.68
N VAL A 334 8.21 -6.23 -0.15
CA VAL A 334 7.75 -5.58 -1.37
C VAL A 334 6.95 -4.35 -0.96
N SER A 335 7.34 -3.18 -1.44
CA SER A 335 6.52 -1.98 -1.30
C SER A 335 5.21 -2.17 -2.06
N GLY A 336 4.09 -2.02 -1.38
CA GLY A 336 2.76 -2.04 -1.97
C GLY A 336 2.08 -0.69 -1.81
N ARG A 337 1.00 -0.46 -2.55
CA ARG A 337 0.18 0.72 -2.34
C ARG A 337 -0.92 0.41 -1.32
N HIS A 338 -0.61 0.61 -0.03
CA HIS A 338 -1.42 0.25 1.12
C HIS A 338 -2.68 1.10 1.33
N LEU A 339 -2.79 2.24 0.63
CA LEU A 339 -3.89 3.20 0.77
C LEU A 339 -4.64 3.37 -0.54
N SER A 340 -5.96 3.31 -0.48
CA SER A 340 -6.82 3.65 -1.61
C SER A 340 -8.06 4.43 -1.15
N LYS A 341 -8.57 5.30 -2.03
CA LYS A 341 -9.82 6.03 -1.83
C LYS A 341 -11.00 5.13 -2.23
N THR A 342 -12.05 5.14 -1.41
CA THR A 342 -13.30 4.43 -1.72
C THR A 342 -14.30 5.35 -2.45
N PRO A 343 -15.27 4.81 -3.24
CA PRO A 343 -16.23 5.62 -3.98
C PRO A 343 -17.09 6.56 -3.11
N ASP A 344 -17.30 6.20 -1.84
CA ASP A 344 -18.02 7.02 -0.85
C ASP A 344 -17.15 8.12 -0.20
N GLY A 345 -15.90 8.26 -0.66
CA GLY A 345 -14.94 9.25 -0.18
C GLY A 345 -14.22 8.86 1.10
N GLY A 346 -14.39 7.63 1.58
CA GLY A 346 -13.62 7.04 2.67
C GLY A 346 -12.29 6.48 2.21
N PHE A 347 -11.67 5.68 3.07
CA PHE A 347 -10.33 5.12 2.85
C PHE A 347 -10.35 3.63 3.10
N LEU A 348 -9.67 2.89 2.22
CA LEU A 348 -9.38 1.48 2.37
C LEU A 348 -7.87 1.33 2.57
N VAL A 349 -7.48 0.60 3.60
CA VAL A 349 -6.09 0.39 3.99
C VAL A 349 -5.82 -1.11 4.09
N SER A 350 -4.68 -1.54 3.57
CA SER A 350 -4.22 -2.93 3.60
C SER A 350 -2.90 -3.07 4.35
N GLY A 351 -2.70 -4.19 5.00
CA GLY A 351 -1.50 -4.51 5.75
C GLY A 351 -1.59 -5.90 6.35
N TYR A 352 -1.01 -6.09 7.50
CA TYR A 352 -1.07 -7.34 8.24
C TYR A 352 -1.35 -7.10 9.72
N THR A 353 -1.86 -8.12 10.40
CA THR A 353 -2.21 -8.09 11.82
C THR A 353 -1.74 -9.34 12.55
N ASN A 354 -1.24 -9.16 13.77
CA ASN A 354 -1.02 -10.21 14.73
C ASN A 354 -1.99 -10.14 15.92
N SER A 355 -2.91 -9.15 15.91
CA SER A 355 -3.79 -8.89 17.05
C SER A 355 -5.03 -9.78 17.10
N PHE A 356 -5.44 -10.35 15.97
CA PHE A 356 -6.73 -11.02 15.86
C PHE A 356 -6.62 -12.53 15.65
N SER A 357 -5.39 -13.09 15.57
CA SER A 357 -5.12 -14.52 15.43
C SER A 357 -3.80 -14.94 16.08
N GLU A 358 -3.45 -16.25 15.95
CA GLU A 358 -2.15 -16.78 16.36
C GLU A 358 -1.06 -16.54 15.30
N PHE A 359 -1.45 -16.37 14.05
CA PHE A 359 -0.57 -16.13 12.90
C PHE A 359 -0.63 -14.69 12.44
N THR A 360 0.26 -14.32 11.55
CA THR A 360 0.20 -13.07 10.82
C THR A 360 -0.85 -13.18 9.71
N ASP A 361 -1.91 -12.38 9.78
CA ASP A 361 -3.01 -12.41 8.82
C ASP A 361 -3.02 -11.18 7.91
N MET A 362 -3.47 -11.37 6.66
CA MET A 362 -3.88 -10.23 5.83
C MET A 362 -4.91 -9.39 6.56
N TRP A 363 -4.67 -8.11 6.63
CA TRP A 363 -5.57 -7.17 7.28
C TRP A 363 -5.99 -6.06 6.33
N VAL A 364 -7.29 -5.81 6.25
CA VAL A 364 -7.86 -4.71 5.50
C VAL A 364 -8.90 -4.03 6.36
N PHE A 365 -8.86 -2.70 6.40
CA PHE A 365 -9.89 -1.94 7.08
C PHE A 365 -10.38 -0.78 6.25
N LYS A 366 -11.64 -0.43 6.45
CA LYS A 366 -12.30 0.71 5.81
C LYS A 366 -12.64 1.77 6.84
N THR A 367 -12.40 3.03 6.48
CA THR A 367 -12.85 4.18 7.24
C THR A 367 -13.75 5.07 6.39
N ASN A 368 -14.54 5.90 7.03
CA ASN A 368 -15.19 7.01 6.34
C ASN A 368 -14.20 8.17 6.09
N LYS A 369 -14.67 9.24 5.42
CA LYS A 369 -13.85 10.42 5.09
C LYS A 369 -13.28 11.20 6.29
N SER A 370 -13.82 10.99 7.50
CA SER A 370 -13.28 11.56 8.74
C SER A 370 -12.33 10.64 9.47
N GLY A 371 -11.98 9.50 8.88
CA GLY A 371 -11.12 8.49 9.49
C GLY A 371 -11.81 7.69 10.61
N LEU A 372 -13.15 7.66 10.68
CA LEU A 372 -13.86 6.76 11.59
C LEU A 372 -13.83 5.36 10.99
N LEU A 373 -13.35 4.38 11.75
CA LEU A 373 -13.35 2.97 11.37
C LEU A 373 -14.80 2.51 11.15
N LEU A 374 -15.09 2.01 9.96
CA LEU A 374 -16.38 1.42 9.61
C LEU A 374 -16.36 -0.08 9.82
N TRP A 375 -15.34 -0.74 9.32
CA TRP A 375 -15.10 -2.16 9.50
C TRP A 375 -13.60 -2.49 9.32
N ASN A 376 -13.21 -3.64 9.84
CA ASN A 376 -11.96 -4.31 9.51
C ASN A 376 -12.23 -5.77 9.15
N TYR A 377 -11.36 -6.35 8.35
CA TYR A 377 -11.42 -7.72 7.92
C TYR A 377 -10.01 -8.31 7.96
N ASN A 378 -9.88 -9.47 8.58
CA ASN A 378 -8.65 -10.27 8.55
C ASN A 378 -8.96 -11.60 7.86
N TYR A 379 -8.15 -11.91 6.85
CA TYR A 379 -8.20 -13.20 6.18
C TYR A 379 -7.40 -14.19 7.01
N GLN A 380 -8.12 -15.16 7.58
CA GLN A 380 -7.55 -16.14 8.49
C GLN A 380 -7.40 -17.48 7.78
N ASN A 381 -6.19 -18.00 7.77
CA ASN A 381 -5.90 -19.39 7.47
C ASN A 381 -4.80 -19.90 8.45
N GLU A 382 -4.32 -21.11 8.30
CA GLU A 382 -3.25 -21.66 9.16
C GLU A 382 -1.85 -21.26 8.70
N LYS A 383 -1.69 -20.08 8.06
CA LYS A 383 -0.47 -19.59 7.41
C LYS A 383 -0.24 -18.13 7.74
N GLU A 384 0.96 -17.65 7.44
CA GLU A 384 1.24 -16.23 7.45
C GLU A 384 0.85 -15.61 6.12
N ASP A 385 -0.01 -14.60 6.18
CA ASP A 385 -0.56 -13.91 5.03
C ASP A 385 -0.37 -12.40 5.18
N TYR A 386 0.05 -11.75 4.10
CA TYR A 386 0.32 -10.32 4.05
C TYR A 386 -0.48 -9.65 2.95
N ALA A 387 -1.14 -8.52 3.23
CA ALA A 387 -1.82 -7.71 2.22
C ALA A 387 -0.97 -6.49 1.88
N PHE A 388 -0.56 -6.37 0.62
CA PHE A 388 0.25 -5.24 0.14
C PHE A 388 -0.58 -4.20 -0.60
N SER A 389 -1.72 -4.60 -1.16
CA SER A 389 -2.61 -3.68 -1.85
C SER A 389 -4.06 -4.14 -1.75
N ALA A 390 -4.98 -3.19 -1.57
CA ALA A 390 -6.41 -3.44 -1.61
C ALA A 390 -7.15 -2.32 -2.35
N LYS A 391 -8.17 -2.70 -3.12
CA LYS A 391 -9.02 -1.76 -3.85
C LYS A 391 -10.49 -2.15 -3.69
N GLN A 392 -11.36 -1.14 -3.48
CA GLN A 392 -12.79 -1.35 -3.57
C GLN A 392 -13.21 -1.33 -5.03
N ALA A 393 -13.85 -2.39 -5.49
CA ALA A 393 -14.37 -2.53 -6.84
C ALA A 393 -15.70 -1.76 -6.99
N VAL A 394 -16.09 -1.50 -8.24
CA VAL A 394 -17.34 -0.78 -8.57
C VAL A 394 -18.58 -1.48 -8.01
N ASP A 395 -18.56 -2.82 -7.87
CA ASP A 395 -19.66 -3.61 -7.29
C ASP A 395 -19.68 -3.60 -5.74
N GLY A 396 -18.82 -2.79 -5.12
CA GLY A 396 -18.69 -2.65 -3.66
C GLY A 396 -17.82 -3.73 -3.00
N SER A 397 -17.44 -4.79 -3.72
CA SER A 397 -16.50 -5.80 -3.20
C SER A 397 -15.10 -5.22 -3.04
N VAL A 398 -14.25 -5.89 -2.28
CA VAL A 398 -12.85 -5.51 -2.11
C VAL A 398 -11.96 -6.60 -2.67
N ILE A 399 -11.04 -6.23 -3.55
CA ILE A 399 -9.95 -7.08 -4.02
C ILE A 399 -8.69 -6.78 -3.23
N ILE A 400 -8.01 -7.81 -2.77
CA ILE A 400 -6.80 -7.75 -1.97
C ILE A 400 -5.73 -8.57 -2.69
N ALA A 401 -4.52 -8.07 -2.78
CA ALA A 401 -3.38 -8.81 -3.27
C ALA A 401 -2.21 -8.72 -2.29
N GLY A 402 -1.48 -9.82 -2.19
CA GLY A 402 -0.37 -9.94 -1.28
C GLY A 402 0.37 -11.26 -1.43
N ALA A 403 0.88 -11.78 -0.33
CA ALA A 403 1.60 -13.04 -0.28
C ALA A 403 1.07 -13.98 0.79
N THR A 404 1.23 -15.29 0.61
CA THR A 404 0.98 -16.32 1.60
C THR A 404 2.19 -17.23 1.75
N THR A 405 2.56 -17.56 2.98
CA THR A 405 3.61 -18.53 3.26
C THR A 405 3.00 -19.92 3.46
N PRO A 406 3.42 -20.95 2.74
CA PRO A 406 2.94 -22.31 2.99
C PRO A 406 3.40 -22.83 4.35
N SER A 407 2.57 -23.59 5.05
CA SER A 407 2.77 -24.11 6.42
C SER A 407 3.94 -25.11 6.59
N SER A 408 4.77 -25.36 5.60
CA SER A 408 5.95 -26.25 5.71
C SER A 408 6.96 -25.94 4.63
N TYR A 409 8.07 -25.31 5.01
CA TYR A 409 9.31 -25.11 4.20
C TYR A 409 9.01 -24.89 2.70
N GLY A 410 8.12 -23.98 2.37
CA GLY A 410 7.66 -23.76 1.01
C GLY A 410 7.81 -22.31 0.62
N THR A 411 7.89 -22.12 -0.64
CA THR A 411 7.96 -20.88 -1.35
C THR A 411 6.70 -20.05 -1.15
N GLU A 412 6.85 -18.75 -0.95
CA GLU A 412 5.74 -17.81 -0.91
C GLU A 412 5.03 -17.75 -2.26
N ASN A 413 3.72 -17.55 -2.23
CA ASN A 413 2.91 -17.44 -3.44
C ASN A 413 2.09 -16.15 -3.40
N ILE A 414 1.83 -15.58 -4.57
CA ILE A 414 0.83 -14.51 -4.68
C ILE A 414 -0.51 -15.03 -4.19
N LEU A 415 -1.10 -14.28 -3.25
CA LEU A 415 -2.44 -14.52 -2.75
C LEU A 415 -3.36 -13.37 -3.17
N ILE A 416 -4.46 -13.69 -3.84
CA ILE A 416 -5.50 -12.74 -4.20
C ILE A 416 -6.80 -13.19 -3.54
N VAL A 417 -7.42 -12.28 -2.80
CA VAL A 417 -8.68 -12.51 -2.10
C VAL A 417 -9.69 -11.46 -2.52
N LYS A 418 -10.89 -11.88 -2.93
CA LYS A 418 -12.02 -10.97 -3.14
C LYS A 418 -13.07 -11.24 -2.07
N ILE A 419 -13.49 -10.16 -1.39
CA ILE A 419 -14.48 -10.18 -0.31
C ILE A 419 -15.65 -9.26 -0.62
N LYS A 420 -16.85 -9.61 -0.09
CA LYS A 420 -18.06 -8.81 -0.25
C LYS A 420 -18.94 -8.87 0.99
#